data_54bb08fc3c52afcc2ea45328ec686fcb
#
_entry.id   54bb08fc3c52afcc2ea45328ec686fcb
#
_cell.length_a   1.000
_cell.length_b   1.000
_cell.length_c   1.000
_cell.angle_alpha   90.00
_cell.angle_beta   90.00
_cell.angle_gamma   90.00
#
_symmetry.space_group_name_H-M   'P 1'
#
loop_
_entity.id
_entity.type
_entity.pdbx_description
1 polymer ?
#
loop_
_entity_poly.entity_id
_entity_poly.type
_entity_poly.pdbx_seq_one_letter_code
_entity_poly.pdbx_strand_id
1 'polypeptide(L)'
;MERRTVGRKLTSPNGRTYRPSMWLTVTLPSYGKVHNDPSKPHLLGVPVDLDAYDYRRAALDALHFPKLVDRFWQNLRRCSGFKVQYFGCVEPQKRLALHMHAAVRGVIPRPVFDQVVKATYEQVWWPTHDEPVYTGRRLPLWDDHEQAYVDPDDRAPLTPWDQAMEATYEPDAEPAHLLRFGEQMDSQWYIPGSPRTDKRIGYICKYVTKSIAEAYDPDTMSTRQQAHLYRLHAEARWLPCCPECPNWLRYGIQPSNPGPGMQPGYCNRPAHQLENLGHGGRRVLVSRDWSGKTLAEHKADRAQVVRAVLAEAGMDVPDTDRWSADQAGDDGTPRYVWEPVDITADADPETYRIILRRAITEQLRWRVEYHAARELAGPTDTHSATDPNATPCRHDPGGMSHHD
;
A
#
# COMPACT_ATOMS: atom_id res chain seq x y z
N MET A 1 -18.40 13.17 -9.67
CA MET A 1 -17.90 14.15 -8.67
C MET A 1 -18.93 15.21 -8.31
N GLU A 2 -19.70 15.78 -9.24
CA GLU A 2 -20.61 16.90 -8.97
C GLU A 2 -21.72 16.66 -7.95
N ARG A 3 -22.36 15.51 -7.95
CA ARG A 3 -23.57 15.26 -7.13
C ARG A 3 -23.34 15.07 -5.62
N ARG A 4 -22.08 14.95 -5.17
CA ARG A 4 -21.74 14.61 -3.76
C ARG A 4 -20.64 15.48 -3.17
N THR A 5 -20.30 16.62 -3.79
CA THR A 5 -19.33 17.57 -3.23
C THR A 5 -19.85 18.13 -1.89
N VAL A 6 -18.97 18.17 -0.92
CA VAL A 6 -19.21 18.72 0.43
C VAL A 6 -18.44 20.02 0.61
N GLY A 7 -18.66 20.72 1.71
CA GLY A 7 -17.97 21.95 2.02
C GLY A 7 -18.69 23.21 1.51
N ARG A 8 -17.99 24.35 1.57
CA ARG A 8 -18.55 25.67 1.26
C ARG A 8 -18.95 25.78 -0.22
N LYS A 9 -20.13 26.36 -0.47
CA LYS A 9 -20.53 26.79 -1.81
C LYS A 9 -19.83 28.10 -2.14
N LEU A 10 -19.31 28.20 -3.35
CA LEU A 10 -18.75 29.44 -3.92
C LEU A 10 -19.65 29.89 -5.08
N THR A 11 -19.75 31.21 -5.27
CA THR A 11 -20.47 31.80 -6.38
C THR A 11 -19.47 32.52 -7.28
N SER A 12 -19.45 32.16 -8.54
CA SER A 12 -18.62 32.83 -9.55
C SER A 12 -19.21 34.20 -9.94
N PRO A 13 -18.42 35.09 -10.54
CA PRO A 13 -18.89 36.42 -10.96
C PRO A 13 -20.09 36.39 -11.90
N ASN A 14 -20.28 35.29 -12.66
CA ASN A 14 -21.43 35.09 -13.54
C ASN A 14 -22.64 34.47 -12.81
N GLY A 15 -22.67 34.45 -11.48
CA GLY A 15 -23.80 33.96 -10.66
C GLY A 15 -23.88 32.44 -10.52
N ARG A 16 -23.03 31.67 -11.18
CA ARG A 16 -23.04 30.21 -11.06
C ARG A 16 -22.47 29.76 -9.71
N THR A 17 -23.22 28.96 -8.97
CA THR A 17 -22.79 28.35 -7.71
C THR A 17 -22.20 26.96 -7.93
N TYR A 18 -21.09 26.68 -7.25
CA TYR A 18 -20.42 25.40 -7.29
C TYR A 18 -19.77 25.06 -5.96
N ARG A 19 -19.50 23.79 -5.74
CA ARG A 19 -18.65 23.32 -4.63
C ARG A 19 -17.34 22.80 -5.23
N PRO A 20 -16.22 23.46 -4.97
CA PRO A 20 -14.94 23.05 -5.53
C PRO A 20 -14.47 21.72 -4.91
N SER A 21 -13.65 21.03 -5.65
CA SER A 21 -12.85 19.89 -5.16
C SER A 21 -11.39 20.32 -5.04
N MET A 22 -10.65 19.62 -4.23
CA MET A 22 -9.23 19.89 -3.99
C MET A 22 -8.40 18.68 -4.39
N TRP A 23 -7.26 18.93 -4.98
CA TRP A 23 -6.19 17.96 -5.16
C TRP A 23 -5.10 18.25 -4.14
N LEU A 24 -4.60 17.26 -3.47
CA LEU A 24 -3.50 17.41 -2.56
C LEU A 24 -2.40 16.40 -2.85
N THR A 25 -1.19 16.79 -2.52
CA THR A 25 0.00 15.94 -2.53
C THR A 25 0.77 16.15 -1.26
N VAL A 26 1.14 15.06 -0.59
CA VAL A 26 2.04 15.05 0.55
C VAL A 26 3.12 14.02 0.31
N THR A 27 4.35 14.31 0.69
CA THR A 27 5.53 13.53 0.33
C THR A 27 6.40 13.28 1.54
N LEU A 28 7.05 12.13 1.61
CA LEU A 28 8.09 11.84 2.59
C LEU A 28 9.35 12.71 2.38
N PRO A 29 10.15 12.95 3.41
CA PRO A 29 11.34 13.80 3.34
C PRO A 29 12.39 13.27 2.35
N SER A 30 13.46 14.04 2.17
CA SER A 30 14.62 13.59 1.42
C SER A 30 15.55 12.79 2.32
N TYR A 31 16.14 11.74 1.76
CA TYR A 31 17.08 10.84 2.43
C TYR A 31 18.51 11.02 1.93
N GLY A 32 18.73 11.99 1.06
CA GLY A 32 20.02 12.32 0.49
C GLY A 32 19.89 13.10 -0.81
N LYS A 33 21.02 13.61 -1.32
CA LYS A 33 21.07 14.35 -2.58
C LYS A 33 20.86 13.41 -3.76
N VAL A 34 19.96 13.77 -4.70
CA VAL A 34 19.64 12.98 -5.88
C VAL A 34 19.89 13.77 -7.17
N HIS A 35 20.08 13.05 -8.27
CA HIS A 35 20.17 13.67 -9.60
C HIS A 35 18.82 14.20 -10.03
N ASN A 36 18.77 15.47 -10.45
CA ASN A 36 17.55 16.17 -10.87
C ASN A 36 17.61 16.68 -12.33
N ASP A 37 18.64 16.29 -13.08
CA ASP A 37 18.84 16.72 -14.47
C ASP A 37 17.89 15.95 -15.42
N PRO A 38 16.87 16.62 -16.02
CA PRO A 38 15.95 15.96 -16.94
C PRO A 38 16.60 15.44 -18.23
N SER A 39 17.77 15.98 -18.60
CA SER A 39 18.52 15.52 -19.78
C SER A 39 19.16 14.14 -19.57
N LYS A 40 19.21 13.67 -18.30
CA LYS A 40 19.75 12.37 -17.91
C LYS A 40 18.68 11.49 -17.26
N PRO A 41 17.67 11.05 -18.01
CA PRO A 41 16.51 10.32 -17.45
C PRO A 41 16.90 9.03 -16.72
N HIS A 42 18.00 8.38 -17.12
CA HIS A 42 18.56 7.17 -16.49
C HIS A 42 19.18 7.41 -15.10
N LEU A 43 19.42 8.67 -14.72
CA LEU A 43 19.90 9.06 -13.39
C LEU A 43 18.84 9.79 -12.57
N LEU A 44 17.77 10.24 -13.18
CA LEU A 44 16.78 11.09 -12.51
C LEU A 44 16.19 10.40 -11.27
N GLY A 45 16.34 11.05 -10.11
CA GLY A 45 15.90 10.56 -8.81
C GLY A 45 16.87 9.59 -8.13
N VAL A 46 17.92 9.13 -8.82
CA VAL A 46 18.95 8.27 -8.22
C VAL A 46 19.86 9.11 -7.32
N PRO A 47 20.28 8.60 -6.15
CA PRO A 47 21.23 9.29 -5.29
C PRO A 47 22.53 9.63 -6.02
N VAL A 48 23.05 10.83 -5.76
CA VAL A 48 24.38 11.25 -6.26
C VAL A 48 25.44 10.32 -5.69
N ASP A 49 25.29 9.97 -4.42
CA ASP A 49 26.08 8.98 -3.73
C ASP A 49 25.14 7.96 -3.09
N LEU A 50 25.25 6.69 -3.52
CA LEU A 50 24.44 5.60 -3.01
C LEU A 50 24.78 5.26 -1.56
N ASP A 51 26.02 5.49 -1.12
CA ASP A 51 26.44 5.16 0.24
C ASP A 51 26.05 6.24 1.25
N ALA A 52 25.88 7.49 0.79
CA ALA A 52 25.42 8.61 1.59
C ALA A 52 23.90 8.76 1.67
N TYR A 53 23.14 7.90 0.97
CA TYR A 53 21.69 7.92 1.02
C TYR A 53 21.19 7.08 2.20
N ASP A 54 20.35 7.67 3.04
CA ASP A 54 19.83 7.02 4.25
C ASP A 54 18.71 6.02 3.92
N TYR A 55 19.11 4.83 3.46
CA TYR A 55 18.19 3.76 3.08
C TYR A 55 17.42 3.20 4.28
N ARG A 56 18.06 3.16 5.46
CA ARG A 56 17.40 2.67 6.67
C ARG A 56 16.23 3.57 7.05
N ARG A 57 16.46 4.86 7.10
CA ARG A 57 15.38 5.84 7.35
C ARG A 57 14.32 5.79 6.27
N ALA A 58 14.70 5.68 5.00
CA ALA A 58 13.74 5.56 3.89
C ALA A 58 12.85 4.33 4.04
N ALA A 59 13.41 3.19 4.46
CA ALA A 59 12.68 1.96 4.69
C ALA A 59 11.75 2.05 5.92
N LEU A 60 12.22 2.62 7.04
CA LEU A 60 11.39 2.86 8.24
C LEU A 60 10.24 3.80 7.93
N ASP A 61 10.51 4.90 7.22
CA ASP A 61 9.47 5.83 6.78
C ASP A 61 8.43 5.15 5.89
N ALA A 62 8.86 4.28 4.97
CA ALA A 62 7.96 3.54 4.09
C ALA A 62 7.08 2.53 4.86
N LEU A 63 7.66 1.81 5.83
CA LEU A 63 6.94 0.86 6.69
C LEU A 63 5.82 1.55 7.48
N HIS A 64 6.09 2.73 8.03
CA HIS A 64 5.17 3.46 8.90
C HIS A 64 4.33 4.51 8.18
N PHE A 65 4.55 4.74 6.87
CA PHE A 65 3.80 5.69 6.07
C PHE A 65 2.27 5.51 6.15
N PRO A 66 1.73 4.27 6.16
CA PRO A 66 0.28 4.07 6.32
C PRO A 66 -0.29 4.71 7.59
N LYS A 67 0.44 4.65 8.69
CA LYS A 67 0.04 5.26 9.98
C LYS A 67 0.10 6.78 9.94
N LEU A 68 1.15 7.35 9.35
CA LEU A 68 1.26 8.78 9.14
C LEU A 68 0.10 9.32 8.28
N VAL A 69 -0.24 8.63 7.20
CA VAL A 69 -1.36 8.99 6.32
C VAL A 69 -2.71 8.89 7.07
N ASP A 70 -2.90 7.88 7.91
CA ASP A 70 -4.11 7.77 8.71
C ASP A 70 -4.25 8.93 9.70
N ARG A 71 -3.16 9.29 10.41
CA ARG A 71 -3.12 10.48 11.28
C ARG A 71 -3.37 11.78 10.51
N PHE A 72 -2.83 11.90 9.32
CA PHE A 72 -3.10 13.05 8.47
C PHE A 72 -4.60 13.20 8.17
N TRP A 73 -5.27 12.12 7.77
CA TRP A 73 -6.70 12.16 7.51
C TRP A 73 -7.52 12.45 8.77
N GLN A 74 -7.10 11.96 9.94
CA GLN A 74 -7.73 12.27 11.21
C GLN A 74 -7.59 13.75 11.55
N ASN A 75 -6.40 14.32 11.46
CA ASN A 75 -6.13 15.73 11.71
C ASN A 75 -6.87 16.63 10.73
N LEU A 76 -6.86 16.27 9.45
CA LEU A 76 -7.56 17.03 8.42
C LEU A 76 -9.08 17.08 8.66
N ARG A 77 -9.68 15.97 9.10
CA ARG A 77 -11.11 15.93 9.47
C ARG A 77 -11.43 16.84 10.66
N ARG A 78 -10.53 16.92 11.66
CA ARG A 78 -10.72 17.80 12.83
C ARG A 78 -10.68 19.28 12.46
N CYS A 79 -9.88 19.65 11.46
CA CYS A 79 -9.67 21.04 11.06
C CYS A 79 -10.55 21.52 9.90
N SER A 80 -11.21 20.61 9.18
CA SER A 80 -11.91 20.95 7.94
C SER A 80 -13.29 21.61 8.12
N GLY A 81 -13.94 21.41 9.27
CA GLY A 81 -15.31 21.86 9.50
C GLY A 81 -16.38 21.13 8.68
N PHE A 82 -16.01 20.07 7.94
CA PHE A 82 -16.90 19.22 7.18
C PHE A 82 -16.35 17.78 7.09
N LYS A 83 -17.23 16.83 6.76
CA LYS A 83 -16.83 15.41 6.60
C LYS A 83 -15.99 15.24 5.34
N VAL A 84 -14.69 15.12 5.51
CA VAL A 84 -13.72 14.98 4.41
C VAL A 84 -13.97 13.65 3.68
N GLN A 85 -14.24 13.74 2.38
CA GLN A 85 -14.36 12.62 1.46
C GLN A 85 -13.20 12.68 0.48
N TYR A 86 -12.48 11.58 0.35
CA TYR A 86 -11.28 11.52 -0.48
C TYR A 86 -11.16 10.21 -1.25
N PHE A 87 -10.45 10.31 -2.35
CA PHE A 87 -9.92 9.20 -3.13
C PHE A 87 -8.46 9.50 -3.45
N GLY A 88 -7.55 8.63 -3.07
CA GLY A 88 -6.12 8.86 -3.22
C GLY A 88 -5.34 7.59 -3.54
N CYS A 89 -4.10 7.78 -3.93
CA CYS A 89 -3.13 6.72 -4.15
C CYS A 89 -1.77 7.07 -3.54
N VAL A 90 -1.09 6.04 -3.09
CA VAL A 90 0.30 6.10 -2.61
C VAL A 90 1.21 5.59 -3.72
N GLU A 91 2.26 6.35 -4.00
CA GLU A 91 3.23 6.08 -5.06
C GLU A 91 4.65 6.39 -4.58
N PRO A 92 5.66 5.69 -5.09
CA PRO A 92 7.04 6.10 -4.90
C PRO A 92 7.40 7.18 -5.92
N GLN A 93 8.13 8.17 -5.47
CA GLN A 93 8.86 9.08 -6.38
C GLN A 93 10.08 8.37 -6.97
N LYS A 94 10.67 8.93 -8.02
CA LYS A 94 11.90 8.39 -8.62
C LYS A 94 13.06 8.23 -7.63
N ARG A 95 13.06 8.99 -6.54
CA ARG A 95 14.00 8.86 -5.41
C ARG A 95 13.56 7.84 -4.35
N LEU A 96 12.56 7.01 -4.65
CA LEU A 96 11.97 5.97 -3.81
C LEU A 96 11.25 6.47 -2.53
N ALA A 97 11.17 7.79 -2.31
CA ALA A 97 10.33 8.32 -1.24
C ALA A 97 8.85 8.20 -1.61
N LEU A 98 8.05 7.67 -0.70
CA LEU A 98 6.61 7.58 -0.90
C LEU A 98 5.95 8.96 -0.86
N HIS A 99 4.92 9.12 -1.67
CA HIS A 99 4.03 10.27 -1.64
C HIS A 99 2.59 9.82 -1.86
N MET A 100 1.67 10.64 -1.39
CA MET A 100 0.24 10.41 -1.58
C MET A 100 -0.34 11.54 -2.43
N HIS A 101 -1.04 11.17 -3.47
CA HIS A 101 -1.94 12.05 -4.20
C HIS A 101 -3.38 11.76 -3.81
N ALA A 102 -4.18 12.80 -3.57
CA ALA A 102 -5.59 12.59 -3.28
C ALA A 102 -6.48 13.68 -3.85
N ALA A 103 -7.61 13.25 -4.41
CA ALA A 103 -8.74 14.11 -4.69
C ALA A 103 -9.65 14.20 -3.46
N VAL A 104 -9.98 15.41 -3.03
CA VAL A 104 -10.82 15.70 -1.87
C VAL A 104 -12.06 16.45 -2.33
N ARG A 105 -13.23 16.04 -1.88
CA ARG A 105 -14.47 16.80 -2.07
C ARG A 105 -14.54 17.93 -1.06
N GLY A 106 -14.64 19.15 -1.55
CA GLY A 106 -14.54 20.36 -0.75
C GLY A 106 -13.15 20.98 -0.82
N VAL A 107 -13.00 22.16 -0.24
CA VAL A 107 -11.75 22.91 -0.21
C VAL A 107 -11.40 23.25 1.22
N ILE A 108 -10.15 23.06 1.54
CA ILE A 108 -9.52 23.48 2.78
C ILE A 108 -8.55 24.62 2.43
N PRO A 109 -8.56 25.73 3.15
CA PRO A 109 -7.61 26.82 2.91
C PRO A 109 -6.17 26.32 2.98
N ARG A 110 -5.33 26.79 2.04
CA ARG A 110 -3.92 26.34 1.97
C ARG A 110 -3.18 26.51 3.30
N PRO A 111 -3.29 27.63 4.04
CA PRO A 111 -2.61 27.76 5.33
C PRO A 111 -3.02 26.69 6.34
N VAL A 112 -4.31 26.30 6.36
CA VAL A 112 -4.81 25.23 7.25
C VAL A 112 -4.25 23.88 6.81
N PHE A 113 -4.23 23.59 5.50
CA PHE A 113 -3.63 22.39 4.96
C PHE A 113 -2.14 22.29 5.34
N ASP A 114 -1.38 23.35 5.11
CA ASP A 114 0.06 23.43 5.41
C ASP A 114 0.33 23.22 6.90
N GLN A 115 -0.48 23.82 7.78
CA GLN A 115 -0.39 23.61 9.22
C GLN A 115 -0.70 22.16 9.61
N VAL A 116 -1.74 21.57 9.04
CA VAL A 116 -2.11 20.16 9.31
C VAL A 116 -0.99 19.22 8.90
N VAL A 117 -0.40 19.41 7.70
CA VAL A 117 0.72 18.58 7.22
C VAL A 117 1.92 18.70 8.16
N LYS A 118 2.32 19.93 8.50
CA LYS A 118 3.47 20.20 9.39
C LYS A 118 3.29 19.67 10.81
N ALA A 119 2.05 19.73 11.32
CA ALA A 119 1.70 19.24 12.66
C ALA A 119 1.46 17.71 12.71
N THR A 120 1.38 17.05 11.55
CA THR A 120 1.14 15.61 11.52
C THR A 120 2.46 14.85 11.61
N TYR A 121 2.54 13.97 12.57
CA TYR A 121 3.65 13.06 12.76
C TYR A 121 3.15 11.72 13.29
N GLU A 122 3.97 10.69 13.16
CA GLU A 122 3.79 9.37 13.77
C GLU A 122 5.02 9.04 14.61
N GLN A 123 4.78 8.60 15.83
CA GLN A 123 5.79 8.06 16.74
C GLN A 123 5.62 6.55 16.80
N VAL A 124 6.69 5.82 16.53
CA VAL A 124 6.70 4.36 16.58
C VAL A 124 7.24 3.94 17.94
N TRP A 125 6.35 3.56 18.83
CA TRP A 125 6.67 3.06 20.15
C TRP A 125 6.84 1.55 20.10
N TRP A 126 8.01 1.13 19.65
CA TRP A 126 8.43 -0.26 19.56
C TRP A 126 9.76 -0.45 20.30
N PRO A 127 10.13 -1.69 20.63
CA PRO A 127 11.46 -1.97 21.16
C PRO A 127 12.56 -1.47 20.21
N THR A 128 13.67 -1.05 20.76
CA THR A 128 14.83 -0.62 19.97
C THR A 128 15.30 -1.72 19.04
N HIS A 129 15.53 -1.37 17.78
CA HIS A 129 15.96 -2.29 16.73
C HIS A 129 16.98 -1.65 15.78
N ASP A 130 17.91 -0.85 16.36
CA ASP A 130 18.90 -0.14 15.57
C ASP A 130 20.03 -1.05 15.13
N GLU A 131 20.54 -1.87 16.04
CA GLU A 131 21.63 -2.77 15.77
C GLU A 131 21.20 -4.24 15.91
N PRO A 132 21.42 -5.07 14.87
CA PRO A 132 21.08 -6.49 14.95
C PRO A 132 22.05 -7.25 15.85
N VAL A 133 21.52 -8.02 16.79
CA VAL A 133 22.28 -8.95 17.66
C VAL A 133 22.67 -10.21 16.89
N TYR A 134 21.78 -10.68 16.02
CA TYR A 134 21.99 -11.91 15.24
C TYR A 134 22.12 -11.61 13.76
N THR A 135 23.23 -12.04 13.15
CA THR A 135 23.54 -11.79 11.73
C THR A 135 24.11 -13.04 11.06
N GLY A 136 24.01 -13.08 9.74
CA GLY A 136 24.58 -14.16 8.94
C GLY A 136 23.97 -15.51 9.26
N ARG A 137 24.81 -16.47 9.66
CA ARG A 137 24.40 -17.83 10.02
C ARG A 137 24.09 -18.00 11.50
N ARG A 138 24.49 -17.05 12.34
CA ARG A 138 24.18 -17.04 13.76
C ARG A 138 22.77 -16.51 13.95
N LEU A 139 21.79 -17.40 13.97
CA LEU A 139 20.38 -17.07 14.14
C LEU A 139 19.80 -17.81 15.34
N PRO A 140 18.81 -17.24 16.05
CA PRO A 140 18.09 -17.91 17.13
C PRO A 140 17.49 -19.24 16.68
N LEU A 141 17.43 -20.20 17.58
CA LEU A 141 16.88 -21.53 17.36
C LEU A 141 15.55 -21.66 18.10
N TRP A 142 14.60 -22.36 17.49
CA TRP A 142 13.36 -22.71 18.16
C TRP A 142 13.60 -23.84 19.16
N ASP A 143 13.13 -23.68 20.36
CA ASP A 143 13.15 -24.70 21.41
C ASP A 143 11.72 -25.19 21.68
N ASP A 144 11.47 -26.47 21.38
CA ASP A 144 10.13 -27.06 21.55
C ASP A 144 9.72 -27.24 23.02
N HIS A 145 10.68 -27.34 23.94
CA HIS A 145 10.38 -27.45 25.37
C HIS A 145 9.97 -26.09 25.94
N GLU A 146 10.75 -25.03 25.61
CA GLU A 146 10.48 -23.68 26.08
C GLU A 146 9.38 -22.98 25.27
N GLN A 147 8.97 -23.54 24.12
CA GLN A 147 8.04 -22.92 23.15
C GLN A 147 8.46 -21.49 22.78
N ALA A 148 9.76 -21.28 22.61
CA ALA A 148 10.40 -19.99 22.44
C ALA A 148 11.66 -20.09 21.57
N TYR A 149 12.09 -18.96 21.03
CA TYR A 149 13.41 -18.84 20.41
C TYR A 149 14.48 -18.62 21.48
N VAL A 150 15.60 -19.30 21.31
CA VAL A 150 16.74 -19.23 22.22
C VAL A 150 18.00 -18.83 21.48
N ASP A 151 18.94 -18.23 22.20
CA ASP A 151 20.29 -17.94 21.68
C ASP A 151 20.96 -19.24 21.21
N PRO A 152 21.64 -19.27 20.06
CA PRO A 152 22.29 -20.46 19.54
C PRO A 152 23.47 -20.95 20.38
N ASP A 153 24.12 -20.07 21.17
CA ASP A 153 25.35 -20.38 21.88
C ASP A 153 25.08 -20.86 23.32
N ASP A 154 24.29 -20.12 24.10
CA ASP A 154 24.06 -20.41 25.52
C ASP A 154 22.67 -20.95 25.82
N ARG A 155 21.79 -21.04 24.79
CA ARG A 155 20.42 -21.53 24.89
C ARG A 155 19.51 -20.67 25.78
N ALA A 156 19.93 -19.45 26.12
CA ALA A 156 19.06 -18.54 26.85
C ALA A 156 17.86 -18.12 25.99
N PRO A 157 16.62 -18.11 26.55
CA PRO A 157 15.46 -17.60 25.81
C PRO A 157 15.63 -16.12 25.44
N LEU A 158 15.23 -15.76 24.21
CA LEU A 158 15.19 -14.37 23.79
C LEU A 158 14.16 -13.60 24.60
N THR A 159 14.38 -12.28 24.70
CA THR A 159 13.46 -11.37 25.41
C THR A 159 12.03 -11.50 24.86
N PRO A 160 11.03 -11.81 25.67
CA PRO A 160 9.63 -11.82 25.25
C PRO A 160 9.18 -10.46 24.76
N TRP A 161 8.24 -10.42 23.78
CA TRP A 161 7.71 -9.18 23.22
C TRP A 161 7.22 -8.20 24.28
N ASP A 162 6.40 -8.68 25.21
CA ASP A 162 5.79 -7.83 26.25
C ASP A 162 6.86 -7.21 27.16
N GLN A 163 7.87 -7.99 27.53
CA GLN A 163 9.00 -7.49 28.31
C GLN A 163 9.83 -6.46 27.52
N ALA A 164 10.06 -6.69 26.22
CA ALA A 164 10.76 -5.72 25.39
C ALA A 164 9.96 -4.41 25.23
N MET A 165 8.64 -4.50 25.25
CA MET A 165 7.76 -3.34 25.21
C MET A 165 7.74 -2.53 26.51
N GLU A 166 8.02 -3.13 27.67
CA GLU A 166 8.08 -2.42 28.96
C GLU A 166 9.06 -1.24 28.94
N ALA A 167 10.21 -1.41 28.26
CA ALA A 167 11.17 -0.34 28.10
C ALA A 167 10.60 0.92 27.38
N THR A 168 9.55 0.78 26.60
CA THR A 168 8.91 1.90 25.90
C THR A 168 7.96 2.71 26.79
N TYR A 169 7.68 2.23 27.99
CA TYR A 169 6.81 2.91 28.95
C TYR A 169 7.59 3.71 30.02
N GLU A 170 8.91 3.63 29.99
CA GLU A 170 9.73 4.45 30.88
C GLU A 170 9.53 5.94 30.60
N PRO A 171 9.58 6.81 31.64
CA PRO A 171 9.28 8.24 31.48
C PRO A 171 10.20 8.99 30.51
N ASP A 172 11.44 8.52 30.34
CA ASP A 172 12.47 9.07 29.47
C ASP A 172 12.65 8.27 28.17
N ALA A 173 11.76 7.30 27.90
CA ALA A 173 11.81 6.53 26.66
C ALA A 173 11.58 7.43 25.44
N GLU A 174 12.35 7.18 24.40
CA GLU A 174 12.17 7.80 23.10
C GLU A 174 11.52 6.83 22.11
N PRO A 175 10.71 7.33 21.16
CA PRO A 175 10.14 6.47 20.15
C PRO A 175 11.27 5.90 19.25
N ALA A 176 11.20 4.62 18.94
CA ALA A 176 12.15 3.95 18.07
C ALA A 176 12.25 4.61 16.68
N HIS A 177 11.20 5.29 16.25
CA HIS A 177 11.21 6.07 15.02
C HIS A 177 10.20 7.22 15.07
N LEU A 178 10.59 8.38 14.51
CA LEU A 178 9.73 9.56 14.36
C LEU A 178 9.58 9.89 12.88
N LEU A 179 8.37 9.74 12.37
CA LEU A 179 8.02 9.97 10.98
C LEU A 179 7.23 11.27 10.80
N ARG A 180 7.60 12.07 9.81
CA ARG A 180 6.91 13.31 9.40
C ARG A 180 6.84 13.40 7.87
N PHE A 181 5.90 14.19 7.37
CA PHE A 181 5.95 14.59 5.96
C PHE A 181 7.15 15.52 5.69
N GLY A 182 7.67 15.45 4.49
CA GLY A 182 8.69 16.36 4.01
C GLY A 182 8.09 17.72 3.60
N GLU A 183 8.96 18.62 3.17
CA GLU A 183 8.59 19.99 2.77
C GLU A 183 7.80 20.03 1.45
N GLN A 184 7.95 19.01 0.59
CA GLN A 184 7.25 18.94 -0.69
C GLN A 184 5.78 18.55 -0.46
N MET A 185 4.93 19.57 -0.43
CA MET A 185 3.48 19.44 -0.35
C MET A 185 2.82 20.43 -1.32
N ASP A 186 1.69 20.01 -1.87
CA ASP A 186 0.90 20.86 -2.78
C ASP A 186 -0.59 20.69 -2.53
N SER A 187 -1.33 21.77 -2.70
CA SER A 187 -2.78 21.75 -2.67
C SER A 187 -3.33 22.67 -3.74
N GLN A 188 -4.13 22.11 -4.63
CA GLN A 188 -4.80 22.83 -5.71
C GLN A 188 -6.29 22.55 -5.67
N TRP A 189 -7.10 23.57 -5.84
CA TRP A 189 -8.55 23.41 -5.92
C TRP A 189 -9.03 23.51 -7.37
N TYR A 190 -10.09 22.80 -7.65
CA TYR A 190 -10.63 22.61 -8.98
C TYR A 190 -12.13 22.84 -9.02
N ILE A 191 -12.57 23.44 -10.12
CA ILE A 191 -13.99 23.53 -10.43
C ILE A 191 -14.41 22.20 -11.08
N PRO A 192 -15.43 21.51 -10.56
CA PRO A 192 -15.95 20.29 -11.18
C PRO A 192 -16.32 20.50 -12.65
N GLY A 193 -16.01 19.49 -13.50
CA GLY A 193 -16.28 19.55 -14.94
C GLY A 193 -15.32 20.44 -15.73
N SER A 194 -14.23 20.90 -15.15
CA SER A 194 -13.17 21.60 -15.90
C SER A 194 -12.20 20.60 -16.54
N PRO A 195 -11.56 20.93 -17.68
CA PRO A 195 -10.56 20.07 -18.33
C PRO A 195 -9.39 19.69 -17.40
N ARG A 196 -9.06 20.56 -16.46
CA ARG A 196 -8.06 20.27 -15.41
C ARG A 196 -8.50 19.14 -14.49
N THR A 197 -9.79 19.10 -14.13
CA THR A 197 -10.34 18.04 -13.28
C THR A 197 -10.27 16.69 -13.99
N ASP A 198 -10.63 16.62 -15.26
CA ASP A 198 -10.61 15.37 -16.04
C ASP A 198 -9.18 14.84 -16.21
N LYS A 199 -8.22 15.73 -16.47
CA LYS A 199 -6.79 15.35 -16.52
C LYS A 199 -6.30 14.76 -15.19
N ARG A 200 -6.74 15.29 -14.04
CA ARG A 200 -6.36 14.76 -12.71
C ARG A 200 -7.07 13.46 -12.36
N ILE A 201 -8.31 13.29 -12.80
CA ILE A 201 -9.02 12.00 -12.67
C ILE A 201 -8.29 10.94 -13.49
N GLY A 202 -7.97 11.21 -14.75
CA GLY A 202 -7.18 10.31 -15.59
C GLY A 202 -5.82 9.96 -14.96
N TYR A 203 -5.16 10.93 -14.35
CA TYR A 203 -3.91 10.70 -13.63
C TYR A 203 -4.08 9.68 -12.49
N ILE A 204 -5.05 9.89 -11.58
CA ILE A 204 -5.27 8.95 -10.47
C ILE A 204 -5.68 7.56 -10.97
N CYS A 205 -6.53 7.48 -12.01
CA CYS A 205 -6.96 6.20 -12.58
C CYS A 205 -5.79 5.40 -13.15
N LYS A 206 -4.81 6.05 -13.78
CA LYS A 206 -3.60 5.41 -14.28
C LYS A 206 -2.83 4.65 -13.19
N TYR A 207 -2.84 5.17 -11.96
CA TYR A 207 -2.06 4.60 -10.87
C TYR A 207 -2.84 3.62 -9.99
N VAL A 208 -4.17 3.57 -10.11
CA VAL A 208 -5.00 2.59 -9.39
C VAL A 208 -4.68 1.15 -9.81
N THR A 209 -4.35 0.96 -11.09
CA THR A 209 -4.08 -0.36 -11.68
C THR A 209 -2.62 -0.79 -11.63
N LYS A 210 -1.69 0.16 -11.40
CA LYS A 210 -0.25 -0.14 -11.40
C LYS A 210 0.26 -0.59 -10.03
N SER A 211 1.14 -1.58 -9.98
CA SER A 211 1.90 -1.89 -8.76
C SER A 211 2.94 -0.78 -8.46
N ILE A 212 3.45 -0.73 -7.23
CA ILE A 212 4.55 0.19 -6.89
C ILE A 212 5.77 -0.10 -7.78
N ALA A 213 6.07 -1.37 -8.01
CA ALA A 213 7.20 -1.79 -8.83
C ALA A 213 7.00 -1.58 -10.34
N GLU A 214 5.77 -1.49 -10.84
CA GLU A 214 5.55 -1.16 -12.26
C GLU A 214 6.03 0.25 -12.65
N ALA A 215 6.32 1.10 -11.67
CA ALA A 215 7.03 2.36 -11.91
C ALA A 215 8.52 2.13 -12.24
N TYR A 216 9.00 0.92 -12.01
CA TYR A 216 10.41 0.51 -12.15
C TYR A 216 10.44 -0.76 -13.01
N ASP A 217 10.39 -0.59 -14.34
CA ASP A 217 10.54 -1.67 -15.29
C ASP A 217 12.02 -2.13 -15.31
N PRO A 218 12.32 -3.36 -14.88
CA PRO A 218 13.69 -3.86 -14.80
C PRO A 218 14.43 -3.79 -16.12
N ASP A 219 13.73 -3.94 -17.24
CA ASP A 219 14.33 -3.98 -18.58
C ASP A 219 14.76 -2.59 -19.09
N THR A 220 14.16 -1.54 -18.53
CA THR A 220 14.47 -0.15 -18.90
C THR A 220 15.32 0.59 -17.87
N MET A 221 15.54 0.00 -16.69
CA MET A 221 16.33 0.60 -15.62
C MET A 221 17.83 0.51 -15.87
N SER A 222 18.54 1.62 -15.59
CA SER A 222 20.00 1.59 -15.51
C SER A 222 20.47 0.78 -14.29
N THR A 223 21.68 0.22 -14.36
CA THR A 223 22.32 -0.52 -13.26
C THR A 223 22.31 0.29 -11.94
N ARG A 224 22.45 1.61 -12.03
CA ARG A 224 22.44 2.48 -10.87
C ARG A 224 21.05 2.65 -10.27
N GLN A 225 20.00 2.68 -11.08
CA GLN A 225 18.61 2.67 -10.62
C GLN A 225 18.26 1.34 -9.95
N GLN A 226 18.71 0.23 -10.53
CA GLN A 226 18.56 -1.09 -9.93
C GLN A 226 19.27 -1.18 -8.58
N ALA A 227 20.53 -0.71 -8.48
CA ALA A 227 21.25 -0.69 -7.23
C ALA A 227 20.53 0.16 -6.15
N HIS A 228 19.99 1.31 -6.53
CA HIS A 228 19.19 2.15 -5.64
C HIS A 228 17.95 1.41 -5.11
N LEU A 229 17.20 0.75 -6.00
CA LEU A 229 16.02 -0.04 -5.67
C LEU A 229 16.36 -1.19 -4.71
N TYR A 230 17.39 -1.98 -5.04
CA TYR A 230 17.77 -3.14 -4.25
C TYR A 230 18.33 -2.77 -2.86
N ARG A 231 19.00 -1.63 -2.73
CA ARG A 231 19.47 -1.15 -1.43
C ARG A 231 18.30 -0.80 -0.51
N LEU A 232 17.27 -0.10 -1.02
CA LEU A 232 16.06 0.17 -0.23
C LEU A 232 15.35 -1.13 0.16
N HIS A 233 15.20 -2.06 -0.78
CA HIS A 233 14.58 -3.34 -0.50
C HIS A 233 15.38 -4.17 0.51
N ALA A 234 16.71 -4.13 0.44
CA ALA A 234 17.57 -4.82 1.40
C ALA A 234 17.33 -4.33 2.83
N GLU A 235 17.18 -3.02 3.05
CA GLU A 235 16.82 -2.49 4.36
C GLU A 235 15.39 -2.92 4.77
N ALA A 236 14.41 -2.69 3.91
CA ALA A 236 13.01 -3.03 4.19
C ALA A 236 12.81 -4.54 4.50
N ARG A 237 13.60 -5.40 3.85
CA ARG A 237 13.54 -6.86 4.06
C ARG A 237 13.88 -7.27 5.50
N TRP A 238 14.80 -6.55 6.15
CA TRP A 238 15.33 -6.93 7.45
C TRP A 238 14.74 -6.15 8.63
N LEU A 239 14.01 -5.06 8.39
CA LEU A 239 13.34 -4.29 9.44
C LEU A 239 12.07 -5.02 9.92
N PRO A 240 11.73 -4.96 11.20
CA PRO A 240 10.44 -5.46 11.68
C PRO A 240 9.29 -4.63 11.11
N CYS A 241 8.22 -5.27 10.63
CA CYS A 241 7.07 -4.57 10.03
C CYS A 241 5.81 -4.56 10.91
N CYS A 242 5.81 -5.35 11.95
CA CYS A 242 4.70 -5.51 12.90
C CYS A 242 5.19 -6.29 14.13
N PRO A 243 4.43 -6.34 15.23
CA PRO A 243 4.78 -7.11 16.43
C PRO A 243 5.06 -8.59 16.17
N GLU A 244 4.35 -9.23 15.23
CA GLU A 244 4.50 -10.65 14.89
C GLU A 244 5.60 -10.91 13.85
N CYS A 245 6.37 -9.89 13.45
CA CYS A 245 7.35 -10.03 12.40
C CYS A 245 8.53 -10.90 12.82
N PRO A 246 8.93 -11.94 12.05
CA PRO A 246 10.11 -12.75 12.34
C PRO A 246 11.43 -11.97 12.46
N ASN A 247 11.48 -10.76 11.90
CA ASN A 247 12.69 -9.93 11.95
C ASN A 247 13.06 -9.46 13.36
N TRP A 248 12.13 -9.51 14.31
CA TRP A 248 12.45 -9.24 15.73
C TRP A 248 13.51 -10.18 16.28
N LEU A 249 13.55 -11.41 15.79
CA LEU A 249 14.56 -12.39 16.17
C LEU A 249 16.00 -11.87 15.93
N ARG A 250 16.22 -11.02 14.92
CA ARG A 250 17.54 -10.40 14.71
C ARG A 250 17.98 -9.51 15.85
N TYR A 251 17.04 -8.97 16.59
CA TYR A 251 17.27 -7.99 17.67
C TYR A 251 17.16 -8.63 19.06
N GLY A 252 17.17 -9.95 19.12
CA GLY A 252 17.09 -10.68 20.40
C GLY A 252 15.72 -10.64 21.05
N ILE A 253 14.67 -10.36 20.26
CA ILE A 253 13.31 -10.22 20.76
C ILE A 253 12.43 -11.30 20.13
N GLN A 254 11.62 -11.97 20.95
CA GLN A 254 10.56 -12.85 20.46
C GLN A 254 9.49 -12.01 19.74
N PRO A 255 9.02 -12.42 18.55
CA PRO A 255 7.79 -11.86 18.01
C PRO A 255 6.63 -11.99 19.01
N SER A 256 5.61 -11.14 18.94
CA SER A 256 4.45 -11.17 19.88
C SER A 256 3.65 -12.47 19.83
N ASN A 257 3.78 -13.24 18.77
CA ASN A 257 3.20 -14.59 18.62
C ASN A 257 4.25 -15.52 17.99
N PRO A 258 5.25 -15.98 18.78
CA PRO A 258 6.32 -16.81 18.27
C PRO A 258 5.82 -18.21 17.89
N GLY A 259 6.44 -18.83 16.92
CA GLY A 259 6.14 -20.19 16.50
C GLY A 259 7.29 -20.81 15.74
N PRO A 260 7.34 -22.14 15.61
CA PRO A 260 8.42 -22.84 14.94
C PRO A 260 8.55 -22.39 13.47
N GLY A 261 9.78 -22.36 12.97
CA GLY A 261 10.06 -22.06 11.56
C GLY A 261 10.08 -20.58 11.19
N MET A 262 9.91 -19.65 12.13
CA MET A 262 10.12 -18.23 11.85
C MET A 262 11.60 -17.96 11.60
N GLN A 263 11.89 -17.24 10.51
CA GLN A 263 13.26 -16.86 10.16
C GLN A 263 13.32 -15.38 9.79
N PRO A 264 14.31 -14.61 10.30
CA PRO A 264 14.55 -13.25 9.87
C PRO A 264 14.76 -13.16 8.35
N GLY A 265 14.20 -12.15 7.71
CA GLY A 265 14.27 -11.96 6.27
C GLY A 265 13.29 -12.78 5.44
N TYR A 266 12.46 -13.63 6.05
CA TYR A 266 11.45 -14.47 5.40
C TYR A 266 10.01 -14.13 5.82
N CYS A 267 9.78 -12.91 6.25
CA CYS A 267 8.43 -12.44 6.53
C CYS A 267 7.62 -12.28 5.23
N ASN A 268 6.45 -12.92 5.16
CA ASN A 268 5.59 -12.89 3.96
C ASN A 268 4.70 -11.63 3.84
N ARG A 269 4.83 -10.67 4.75
CA ARG A 269 4.02 -9.44 4.70
C ARG A 269 4.42 -8.56 3.51
N PRO A 270 3.45 -7.82 2.93
CA PRO A 270 3.69 -7.00 1.73
C PRO A 270 4.87 -6.04 1.84
N ALA A 271 5.12 -5.46 3.01
CA ALA A 271 6.21 -4.52 3.23
C ALA A 271 7.61 -5.07 2.87
N HIS A 272 7.80 -6.40 2.96
CA HIS A 272 9.08 -7.04 2.66
C HIS A 272 9.23 -7.50 1.21
N GLN A 273 8.18 -7.33 0.41
CA GLN A 273 8.20 -7.68 -1.01
C GLN A 273 8.79 -6.54 -1.82
N LEU A 274 9.61 -6.88 -2.82
CA LEU A 274 10.31 -5.91 -3.67
C LEU A 274 9.34 -4.92 -4.32
N GLU A 275 8.19 -5.42 -4.78
CA GLU A 275 7.17 -4.61 -5.45
C GLU A 275 6.50 -3.57 -4.56
N ASN A 276 6.68 -3.65 -3.23
CA ASN A 276 6.06 -2.72 -2.29
C ASN A 276 7.05 -1.72 -1.66
N LEU A 277 8.35 -1.92 -1.83
CA LEU A 277 9.40 -0.99 -1.37
C LEU A 277 9.25 -0.52 0.09
N GLY A 278 8.94 -1.44 0.98
CA GLY A 278 8.71 -1.14 2.39
C GLY A 278 7.26 -0.77 2.74
N HIS A 279 6.40 -0.47 1.76
CA HIS A 279 5.02 -0.07 2.03
C HIS A 279 4.13 -1.27 2.34
N GLY A 280 3.70 -1.40 3.60
CA GLY A 280 2.82 -2.49 4.05
C GLY A 280 1.32 -2.16 3.98
N GLY A 281 0.95 -0.92 3.61
CA GLY A 281 -0.42 -0.43 3.61
C GLY A 281 -1.16 -0.60 2.29
N ARG A 282 -2.42 -0.14 2.30
CA ARG A 282 -3.21 -0.04 1.07
C ARG A 282 -2.67 1.08 0.20
N ARG A 283 -2.47 0.81 -1.06
CA ARG A 283 -2.03 1.78 -2.04
C ARG A 283 -3.15 2.73 -2.48
N VAL A 284 -4.34 2.20 -2.64
CA VAL A 284 -5.54 2.99 -2.96
C VAL A 284 -6.31 3.27 -1.68
N LEU A 285 -6.54 4.55 -1.43
CA LEU A 285 -7.17 5.08 -0.23
C LEU A 285 -8.49 5.73 -0.58
N VAL A 286 -9.57 5.21 -0.03
CA VAL A 286 -10.92 5.70 -0.33
C VAL A 286 -11.69 5.90 0.98
N SER A 287 -12.26 7.09 1.17
CA SER A 287 -13.17 7.33 2.29
C SER A 287 -14.50 6.61 2.06
N ARG A 288 -15.14 6.13 3.14
CA ARG A 288 -16.39 5.36 3.07
C ARG A 288 -17.50 6.04 2.25
N ASP A 289 -17.61 7.35 2.37
CA ASP A 289 -18.68 8.11 1.70
C ASP A 289 -18.32 8.55 0.26
N TRP A 290 -17.13 8.18 -0.23
CA TRP A 290 -16.69 8.63 -1.55
C TRP A 290 -17.60 8.13 -2.67
N SER A 291 -17.85 6.83 -2.73
CA SER A 291 -18.74 6.21 -3.72
C SER A 291 -20.22 6.37 -3.34
N GLY A 292 -20.51 6.45 -2.05
CA GLY A 292 -21.85 6.40 -1.47
C GLY A 292 -22.55 5.07 -1.69
N LYS A 293 -21.78 4.04 -1.99
CA LYS A 293 -22.22 2.65 -2.11
C LYS A 293 -21.89 1.88 -0.83
N THR A 294 -22.72 0.93 -0.50
CA THR A 294 -22.46 -0.04 0.56
C THR A 294 -21.40 -1.04 0.12
N LEU A 295 -20.87 -1.82 1.07
CA LEU A 295 -19.92 -2.89 0.74
C LEU A 295 -20.56 -3.96 -0.17
N ALA A 296 -21.86 -4.25 0.03
CA ALA A 296 -22.61 -5.18 -0.78
C ALA A 296 -22.72 -4.69 -2.24
N GLU A 297 -23.08 -3.41 -2.43
CA GLU A 297 -23.13 -2.80 -3.77
C GLU A 297 -21.76 -2.80 -4.46
N HIS A 298 -20.66 -2.55 -3.72
CA HIS A 298 -19.31 -2.66 -4.29
C HIS A 298 -18.94 -4.09 -4.70
N LYS A 299 -19.33 -5.08 -3.91
CA LYS A 299 -19.14 -6.49 -4.26
C LYS A 299 -19.94 -6.88 -5.50
N ALA A 300 -21.19 -6.44 -5.59
CA ALA A 300 -22.03 -6.66 -6.76
C ALA A 300 -21.47 -6.02 -8.03
N ASP A 301 -21.04 -4.75 -7.97
CA ASP A 301 -20.38 -4.06 -9.09
C ASP A 301 -19.14 -4.82 -9.56
N ARG A 302 -18.29 -5.24 -8.61
CA ARG A 302 -17.09 -6.00 -8.94
C ARG A 302 -17.42 -7.33 -9.63
N ALA A 303 -18.40 -8.06 -9.11
CA ALA A 303 -18.85 -9.31 -9.72
C ALA A 303 -19.40 -9.07 -11.13
N GLN A 304 -20.14 -7.97 -11.34
CA GLN A 304 -20.65 -7.61 -12.66
C GLN A 304 -19.54 -7.29 -13.66
N VAL A 305 -18.51 -6.52 -13.25
CA VAL A 305 -17.37 -6.21 -14.12
C VAL A 305 -16.61 -7.48 -14.48
N VAL A 306 -16.36 -8.37 -13.51
CA VAL A 306 -15.67 -9.64 -13.76
C VAL A 306 -16.49 -10.51 -14.74
N ARG A 307 -17.80 -10.60 -14.55
CA ARG A 307 -18.68 -11.34 -15.48
C ARG A 307 -18.65 -10.76 -16.90
N ALA A 308 -18.69 -9.43 -17.03
CA ALA A 308 -18.63 -8.78 -18.33
C ALA A 308 -17.32 -9.10 -19.07
N VAL A 309 -16.17 -8.97 -18.38
CA VAL A 309 -14.86 -9.28 -18.96
C VAL A 309 -14.75 -10.76 -19.37
N LEU A 310 -15.25 -11.67 -18.55
CA LEU A 310 -15.21 -13.09 -18.86
C LEU A 310 -16.17 -13.46 -20.00
N ALA A 311 -17.33 -12.81 -20.08
CA ALA A 311 -18.27 -12.97 -21.19
C ALA A 311 -17.68 -12.44 -22.51
N GLU A 312 -16.98 -11.30 -22.50
CA GLU A 312 -16.24 -10.78 -23.66
C GLU A 312 -15.14 -11.76 -24.14
N ALA A 313 -14.54 -12.50 -23.21
CA ALA A 313 -13.56 -13.55 -23.52
C ALA A 313 -14.20 -14.88 -23.93
N GLY A 314 -15.51 -14.94 -24.13
CA GLY A 314 -16.24 -16.14 -24.52
C GLY A 314 -16.33 -17.22 -23.45
N MET A 315 -16.03 -16.86 -22.20
CA MET A 315 -16.15 -17.77 -21.06
C MET A 315 -17.54 -17.66 -20.44
N ASP A 316 -18.28 -18.77 -20.41
CA ASP A 316 -19.52 -18.87 -19.66
C ASP A 316 -19.17 -18.97 -18.16
N VAL A 317 -19.45 -17.91 -17.43
CA VAL A 317 -19.16 -17.84 -15.99
C VAL A 317 -20.36 -18.40 -15.25
N PRO A 318 -20.22 -19.55 -14.59
CA PRO A 318 -21.24 -20.05 -13.71
C PRO A 318 -21.56 -18.98 -12.67
N ASP A 319 -22.85 -18.83 -12.37
CA ASP A 319 -23.34 -17.87 -11.40
C ASP A 319 -22.49 -17.94 -10.12
N THR A 320 -21.74 -16.87 -9.82
CA THR A 320 -20.85 -16.83 -8.65
C THR A 320 -21.63 -16.84 -7.33
N ASP A 321 -22.94 -16.64 -7.39
CA ASP A 321 -23.84 -16.85 -6.25
C ASP A 321 -23.97 -18.34 -5.89
N ARG A 322 -23.46 -19.23 -6.73
CA ARG A 322 -23.43 -20.68 -6.49
C ARG A 322 -22.73 -21.09 -5.18
N TRP A 323 -21.90 -20.23 -4.65
CA TRP A 323 -21.13 -20.44 -3.43
C TRP A 323 -21.57 -19.53 -2.26
N SER A 324 -22.68 -18.81 -2.42
CA SER A 324 -23.26 -18.04 -1.31
C SER A 324 -23.84 -19.02 -0.30
N ALA A 325 -23.49 -18.83 0.97
CA ALA A 325 -24.04 -19.61 2.08
C ALA A 325 -25.58 -19.46 2.21
N ASP A 326 -26.13 -18.41 1.59
CA ASP A 326 -27.55 -18.08 1.63
C ASP A 326 -28.36 -18.71 0.47
N GLN A 327 -27.73 -19.51 -0.39
CA GLN A 327 -28.47 -20.19 -1.46
C GLN A 327 -29.36 -21.30 -0.92
N ALA A 328 -30.66 -21.17 -1.19
CA ALA A 328 -31.58 -22.23 -1.00
C ALA A 328 -31.63 -23.16 -2.26
N GLY A 329 -31.75 -24.45 -2.05
CA GLY A 329 -32.12 -25.39 -3.11
C GLY A 329 -33.52 -25.15 -3.60
N ASP A 330 -33.95 -25.81 -4.70
CA ASP A 330 -35.28 -25.71 -5.27
C ASP A 330 -36.41 -26.14 -4.28
N ASP A 331 -36.03 -26.82 -3.22
CA ASP A 331 -36.87 -27.25 -2.09
C ASP A 331 -36.90 -26.27 -0.92
N GLY A 332 -36.21 -25.12 -1.03
CA GLY A 332 -36.11 -24.10 0.03
C GLY A 332 -35.14 -24.45 1.18
N THR A 333 -34.44 -25.60 1.10
CA THR A 333 -33.43 -25.93 2.08
C THR A 333 -32.09 -25.22 1.76
N PRO A 334 -31.28 -24.87 2.76
CA PRO A 334 -29.94 -24.31 2.50
C PRO A 334 -29.11 -25.28 1.65
N ARG A 335 -28.58 -24.82 0.51
CA ARG A 335 -27.78 -25.64 -0.40
C ARG A 335 -26.44 -26.08 0.22
N TYR A 336 -25.97 -25.31 1.17
CA TYR A 336 -24.75 -25.59 1.93
C TYR A 336 -25.01 -25.38 3.41
N VAL A 337 -24.75 -26.37 4.20
CA VAL A 337 -24.75 -26.29 5.66
C VAL A 337 -23.29 -26.29 6.11
N TRP A 338 -22.88 -25.22 6.78
CA TRP A 338 -21.55 -25.15 7.38
C TRP A 338 -21.60 -25.71 8.79
N GLU A 339 -21.01 -26.86 8.98
CA GLU A 339 -20.82 -27.42 10.31
C GLU A 339 -19.43 -27.05 10.82
N PRO A 340 -19.32 -26.52 12.05
CA PRO A 340 -18.01 -26.34 12.67
C PRO A 340 -17.39 -27.72 12.91
N VAL A 341 -16.26 -27.99 12.25
CA VAL A 341 -15.45 -29.18 12.51
C VAL A 341 -14.52 -28.84 13.67
N ASP A 342 -14.67 -29.55 14.78
CA ASP A 342 -13.72 -29.50 15.89
C ASP A 342 -12.42 -30.18 15.45
N ILE A 343 -11.43 -29.37 15.09
CA ILE A 343 -10.12 -29.86 14.61
C ILE A 343 -9.28 -30.48 15.73
N THR A 344 -9.70 -30.31 17.01
CA THR A 344 -8.89 -30.68 18.16
C THR A 344 -9.15 -32.10 18.66
N ALA A 345 -10.27 -32.75 18.30
CA ALA A 345 -10.63 -33.99 18.95
C ALA A 345 -10.24 -35.27 18.20
N ASP A 346 -10.38 -35.36 16.86
CA ASP A 346 -10.12 -36.62 16.13
C ASP A 346 -9.96 -36.46 14.59
N ALA A 347 -9.51 -35.31 14.10
CA ALA A 347 -9.28 -35.16 12.68
C ALA A 347 -8.05 -35.97 12.29
N ASP A 348 -8.27 -37.10 11.60
CA ASP A 348 -7.20 -37.84 10.94
C ASP A 348 -6.34 -36.84 10.10
N PRO A 349 -5.03 -36.73 10.41
CA PRO A 349 -4.11 -35.87 9.68
C PRO A 349 -4.14 -36.07 8.16
N GLU A 350 -4.52 -37.27 7.72
CA GLU A 350 -4.67 -37.61 6.32
C GLU A 350 -5.87 -36.91 5.67
N THR A 351 -6.99 -36.76 6.38
CA THR A 351 -8.17 -36.03 5.88
C THR A 351 -7.87 -34.55 5.64
N TYR A 352 -7.16 -33.90 6.57
CA TYR A 352 -6.72 -32.49 6.39
C TYR A 352 -5.75 -32.34 5.22
N ARG A 353 -4.81 -33.26 5.07
CA ARG A 353 -3.86 -33.31 3.95
C ARG A 353 -4.56 -33.49 2.61
N ILE A 354 -5.61 -34.31 2.54
CA ILE A 354 -6.41 -34.54 1.35
C ILE A 354 -7.19 -33.27 0.98
N ILE A 355 -7.82 -32.60 1.94
CA ILE A 355 -8.54 -31.34 1.74
C ILE A 355 -7.59 -30.25 1.25
N LEU A 356 -6.43 -30.11 1.90
CA LEU A 356 -5.42 -29.12 1.53
C LEU A 356 -4.84 -29.40 0.13
N ARG A 357 -4.54 -30.66 -0.20
CA ARG A 357 -4.09 -31.06 -1.53
C ARG A 357 -5.15 -30.77 -2.60
N ARG A 358 -6.42 -31.06 -2.35
CA ARG A 358 -7.52 -30.73 -3.27
C ARG A 358 -7.62 -29.23 -3.48
N ALA A 359 -7.61 -28.44 -2.42
CA ALA A 359 -7.66 -26.97 -2.51
C ALA A 359 -6.48 -26.40 -3.30
N ILE A 360 -5.25 -26.90 -3.08
CA ILE A 360 -4.06 -26.47 -3.81
C ILE A 360 -4.15 -26.92 -5.28
N THR A 361 -4.58 -28.15 -5.56
CA THR A 361 -4.71 -28.65 -6.94
C THR A 361 -5.76 -27.86 -7.72
N GLU A 362 -6.87 -27.53 -7.07
CA GLU A 362 -7.93 -26.72 -7.68
C GLU A 362 -7.45 -25.28 -7.94
N GLN A 363 -6.72 -24.69 -7.00
CA GLN A 363 -6.12 -23.36 -7.19
C GLN A 363 -5.08 -23.32 -8.31
N LEU A 364 -4.28 -24.38 -8.46
CA LEU A 364 -3.33 -24.52 -9.58
C LEU A 364 -4.06 -24.70 -10.90
N ARG A 365 -5.13 -25.51 -10.93
CA ARG A 365 -5.97 -25.71 -12.11
C ARG A 365 -6.59 -24.37 -12.57
N TRP A 366 -7.18 -23.61 -11.65
CA TRP A 366 -7.72 -22.28 -11.94
C TRP A 366 -6.67 -21.33 -12.50
N ARG A 367 -5.42 -21.38 -12.00
CA ARG A 367 -4.32 -20.59 -12.54
C ARG A 367 -3.99 -20.99 -13.97
N VAL A 368 -3.90 -22.28 -14.25
CA VAL A 368 -3.61 -22.79 -15.60
C VAL A 368 -4.73 -22.39 -16.58
N GLU A 369 -5.98 -22.57 -16.18
CA GLU A 369 -7.15 -22.17 -16.97
C GLU A 369 -7.18 -20.65 -17.22
N TYR A 370 -6.85 -19.85 -16.20
CA TYR A 370 -6.74 -18.40 -16.34
C TYR A 370 -5.62 -17.98 -17.32
N HIS A 371 -4.45 -18.59 -17.24
CA HIS A 371 -3.35 -18.30 -18.16
C HIS A 371 -3.68 -18.75 -19.58
N ALA A 372 -4.25 -19.93 -19.76
CA ALA A 372 -4.68 -20.42 -21.06
C ALA A 372 -5.77 -19.50 -21.68
N ALA A 373 -6.74 -19.07 -20.89
CA ALA A 373 -7.76 -18.13 -21.35
C ALA A 373 -7.18 -16.76 -21.71
N ARG A 374 -6.18 -16.30 -20.98
CA ARG A 374 -5.46 -15.04 -21.27
C ARG A 374 -4.62 -15.14 -22.54
N GLU A 375 -3.99 -16.28 -22.80
CA GLU A 375 -3.25 -16.53 -24.04
C GLU A 375 -4.18 -16.62 -25.26
N LEU A 376 -5.36 -17.25 -25.09
CA LEU A 376 -6.39 -17.32 -26.14
C LEU A 376 -7.02 -15.97 -26.45
N ALA A 377 -7.18 -15.11 -25.46
CA ALA A 377 -7.72 -13.75 -25.63
C ALA A 377 -6.76 -12.82 -26.42
N GLY A 378 -5.50 -13.21 -26.61
CA GLY A 378 -4.49 -12.40 -27.28
C GLY A 378 -4.15 -11.10 -26.54
N PRO A 379 -3.21 -10.31 -27.01
CA PRO A 379 -3.01 -8.96 -26.51
C PRO A 379 -4.28 -8.17 -26.84
N THR A 380 -4.94 -7.65 -25.80
CA THR A 380 -6.03 -6.68 -26.00
C THR A 380 -5.43 -5.49 -26.75
N ASP A 381 -5.72 -5.40 -28.04
CA ASP A 381 -5.43 -4.22 -28.85
C ASP A 381 -6.23 -3.05 -28.27
N THR A 382 -5.63 -2.37 -27.28
CA THR A 382 -6.10 -1.07 -26.81
C THR A 382 -5.76 0.06 -27.80
N HIS A 383 -5.54 -0.28 -29.08
CA HIS A 383 -5.32 0.66 -30.17
C HIS A 383 -6.34 0.47 -31.29
N SER A 384 -7.59 0.82 -31.02
CA SER A 384 -8.56 1.07 -32.09
C SER A 384 -9.55 2.14 -31.66
N ALA A 385 -9.03 3.32 -31.38
CA ALA A 385 -9.72 4.59 -31.60
C ALA A 385 -8.62 5.56 -32.03
N THR A 386 -8.24 5.51 -33.28
CA THR A 386 -7.51 6.55 -33.96
C THR A 386 -8.43 7.77 -34.04
N ASP A 387 -8.32 8.64 -33.05
CA ASP A 387 -8.74 10.03 -33.15
C ASP A 387 -7.66 10.74 -33.99
N PRO A 388 -7.95 11.18 -35.23
CA PRO A 388 -6.98 11.84 -36.09
C PRO A 388 -6.49 13.20 -35.56
N ASN A 389 -6.95 13.64 -34.39
CA ASN A 389 -6.56 14.87 -33.73
C ASN A 389 -5.78 14.68 -32.40
N ALA A 390 -5.34 13.46 -32.08
CA ALA A 390 -4.51 13.23 -30.91
C ALA A 390 -3.09 13.76 -31.14
N THR A 391 -2.86 15.01 -30.83
CA THR A 391 -1.52 15.58 -30.71
C THR A 391 -0.73 14.81 -29.64
N PRO A 392 0.47 14.30 -29.94
CA PRO A 392 1.25 13.56 -28.96
C PRO A 392 1.53 14.46 -27.75
N CYS A 393 1.20 13.99 -26.58
CA CYS A 393 1.52 14.66 -25.32
C CYS A 393 3.05 14.78 -25.21
N ARG A 394 3.58 15.91 -25.63
CA ARG A 394 4.92 16.35 -25.26
C ARG A 394 4.93 16.49 -23.73
N HIS A 395 5.84 15.79 -23.08
CA HIS A 395 6.27 16.10 -21.73
C HIS A 395 6.76 17.54 -21.73
N ASP A 396 5.95 18.42 -21.18
CA ASP A 396 6.35 19.80 -20.90
C ASP A 396 7.03 19.77 -19.51
N PRO A 397 8.35 19.96 -19.43
CA PRO A 397 9.05 20.19 -18.16
C PRO A 397 8.96 21.66 -17.85
N GLY A 398 7.72 22.21 -17.91
CA GLY A 398 7.45 23.61 -17.69
C GLY A 398 7.59 24.00 -16.25
N GLY A 399 8.67 24.61 -15.91
CA GLY A 399 8.81 26.01 -15.53
C GLY A 399 8.01 26.38 -14.29
N MET A 400 8.58 26.14 -13.08
CA MET A 400 8.30 27.01 -11.93
C MET A 400 8.96 28.37 -12.23
N SER A 401 8.22 29.28 -12.77
CA SER A 401 8.55 30.71 -12.67
C SER A 401 8.10 31.17 -11.28
N HIS A 402 9.06 31.58 -10.47
CA HIS A 402 8.84 32.49 -9.36
C HIS A 402 8.26 33.79 -9.90
N HIS A 403 7.10 34.17 -9.41
CA HIS A 403 6.68 35.56 -9.31
C HIS A 403 6.11 35.78 -7.93
N ASP A 404 6.66 36.79 -7.28
CA ASP A 404 6.43 37.53 -6.04
C ASP A 404 5.15 37.24 -5.25
#